data_bfb13ec3fb808bf42743e581b1f437f4
#
_entry.id   bfb13ec3fb808bf42743e581b1f437f4
#
_cell.length_a   1.000
_cell.length_b   1.000
_cell.length_c   1.000
_cell.angle_alpha   90.00
_cell.angle_beta   90.00
_cell.angle_gamma   90.00
#
_symmetry.space_group_name_H-M   'P 1'
#
loop_
_entity.id
_entity.type
_entity.pdbx_description
1 polymer ?
#
loop_
_entity_poly.entity_id
_entity_poly.type
_entity_poly.pdbx_seq_one_letter_code
_entity_poly.pdbx_strand_id
1 'polypeptide(L)'
;MKKYIVASLILVSSVTIASYVTKKEKNDIKICHSEIVWIKDNATTDGLNLKSKVSIQLAEDNHGRMNIYGYIKNHELTYRLDRAVYFDYQKIDFKGNYVINFTSLSITSSDNTPQEVFSNFIQLEQDKIKYYVNITKMEDNIYILKDEAYSSFTCNIQ
;
A
#
# COMPACT_ATOMS: atom_id res chain seq x y z
N MET A 1 19.84 51.39 -21.40
CA MET A 1 19.02 50.30 -22.00
C MET A 1 19.59 48.90 -21.79
N LYS A 2 20.89 48.60 -22.03
CA LYS A 2 21.47 47.25 -21.84
C LYS A 2 21.30 46.66 -20.41
N LYS A 3 21.38 47.48 -19.34
CA LYS A 3 21.26 47.03 -17.94
C LYS A 3 19.86 46.46 -17.61
N TYR A 4 18.80 47.03 -18.20
CA TYR A 4 17.43 46.57 -17.97
C TYR A 4 17.10 45.27 -18.70
N ILE A 5 17.75 45.06 -19.86
CA ILE A 5 17.58 43.83 -20.65
C ILE A 5 18.21 42.63 -19.88
N VAL A 6 19.38 42.81 -19.27
CA VAL A 6 20.04 41.76 -18.47
C VAL A 6 19.24 41.44 -17.21
N ALA A 7 18.74 42.45 -16.50
CA ALA A 7 17.90 42.25 -15.32
C ALA A 7 16.59 41.50 -15.64
N SER A 8 15.95 41.84 -16.75
CA SER A 8 14.73 41.14 -17.23
C SER A 8 14.99 39.67 -17.57
N LEU A 9 16.12 39.37 -18.23
CA LEU A 9 16.51 37.99 -18.55
C LEU A 9 16.76 37.13 -17.31
N ILE A 10 17.41 37.67 -16.28
CA ILE A 10 17.65 36.97 -15.01
C ILE A 10 16.33 36.71 -14.29
N LEU A 11 15.40 37.65 -14.29
CA LEU A 11 14.11 37.52 -13.66
C LEU A 11 13.25 36.44 -14.33
N VAL A 12 13.22 36.40 -15.65
CA VAL A 12 12.50 35.36 -16.41
C VAL A 12 13.10 33.99 -16.20
N SER A 13 14.44 33.86 -16.17
CA SER A 13 15.09 32.58 -15.93
C SER A 13 14.84 32.03 -14.50
N SER A 14 14.83 32.91 -13.49
CA SER A 14 14.55 32.50 -12.11
C SER A 14 13.10 32.00 -11.91
N VAL A 15 12.13 32.66 -12.56
CA VAL A 15 10.72 32.26 -12.52
C VAL A 15 10.50 30.91 -13.23
N THR A 16 11.17 30.70 -14.37
CA THR A 16 11.06 29.41 -15.10
C THR A 16 11.68 28.25 -14.33
N ILE A 17 12.83 28.46 -13.65
CA ILE A 17 13.46 27.45 -12.83
C ILE A 17 12.60 27.15 -11.61
N ALA A 18 12.06 28.16 -10.94
CA ALA A 18 11.16 27.96 -9.80
C ALA A 18 9.89 27.20 -10.19
N SER A 19 9.26 27.52 -11.32
CA SER A 19 8.08 26.81 -11.80
C SER A 19 8.39 25.39 -12.29
N TYR A 20 9.60 25.11 -12.76
CA TYR A 20 10.02 23.77 -13.15
C TYR A 20 10.28 22.89 -11.93
N VAL A 21 10.90 23.42 -10.88
CA VAL A 21 11.14 22.72 -9.61
C VAL A 21 9.83 22.40 -8.90
N THR A 22 8.91 23.38 -8.84
CA THR A 22 7.58 23.15 -8.22
C THR A 22 6.67 22.20 -9.00
N LYS A 23 6.86 22.08 -10.33
CA LYS A 23 6.10 21.12 -11.15
C LYS A 23 6.55 19.66 -10.99
N LYS A 24 7.79 19.43 -10.52
CA LYS A 24 8.37 18.10 -10.42
C LYS A 24 7.89 17.31 -9.18
N GLU A 25 7.23 17.96 -8.23
CA GLU A 25 6.65 17.34 -7.04
C GLU A 25 5.14 17.07 -7.14
N LYS A 26 4.58 17.02 -8.33
CA LYS A 26 3.15 16.73 -8.50
C LYS A 26 2.92 15.23 -8.52
N ASN A 27 2.76 14.66 -7.34
CA ASN A 27 1.71 13.71 -6.94
C ASN A 27 1.53 12.48 -7.80
N ASP A 28 2.52 11.59 -7.83
CA ASP A 28 2.28 10.24 -8.30
C ASP A 28 1.69 9.42 -7.15
N ILE A 29 0.38 9.17 -7.21
CA ILE A 29 -0.24 8.12 -6.39
C ILE A 29 0.50 6.84 -6.75
N LYS A 30 1.33 6.37 -5.84
CA LYS A 30 2.06 5.13 -6.07
C LYS A 30 1.11 3.96 -5.88
N ILE A 31 0.83 3.27 -6.97
CA ILE A 31 0.01 2.05 -6.96
C ILE A 31 0.95 0.85 -7.04
N CYS A 32 0.84 0.01 -6.05
CA CYS A 32 1.58 -1.22 -5.92
C CYS A 32 0.68 -2.42 -6.17
N HIS A 33 1.11 -3.36 -7.00
CA HIS A 33 0.40 -4.60 -7.29
C HIS A 33 1.20 -5.80 -6.78
N SER A 34 0.50 -6.74 -6.15
CA SER A 34 1.07 -7.98 -5.63
C SER A 34 0.08 -9.15 -5.81
N GLU A 35 0.63 -10.34 -5.92
CA GLU A 35 -0.13 -11.59 -5.77
C GLU A 35 0.32 -12.27 -4.47
N ILE A 36 -0.65 -12.61 -3.63
CA ILE A 36 -0.41 -13.26 -2.35
C ILE A 36 -1.02 -14.65 -2.38
N VAL A 37 -0.17 -15.64 -2.08
CA VAL A 37 -0.59 -17.00 -1.79
C VAL A 37 -0.15 -17.30 -0.36
N TRP A 38 -1.12 -17.48 0.52
CA TRP A 38 -0.86 -17.81 1.91
C TRP A 38 -1.49 -19.15 2.24
N ILE A 39 -0.67 -20.09 2.71
CA ILE A 39 -1.10 -21.40 3.14
C ILE A 39 -0.86 -21.48 4.63
N LYS A 40 -1.94 -21.66 5.40
CA LYS A 40 -1.87 -21.90 6.84
C LYS A 40 -2.15 -23.37 7.08
N ASP A 41 -1.07 -24.11 7.22
CA ASP A 41 -1.10 -25.56 7.43
C ASP A 41 -0.59 -25.85 8.86
N ASN A 42 -1.50 -26.00 9.80
CA ASN A 42 -1.20 -26.48 11.12
C ASN A 42 -2.29 -27.48 11.56
N ALA A 43 -2.01 -28.32 12.54
CA ALA A 43 -2.87 -29.42 12.98
C ALA A 43 -4.32 -29.02 13.35
N THR A 44 -4.58 -27.73 13.52
CA THR A 44 -5.91 -27.20 13.90
C THR A 44 -6.60 -26.40 12.79
N THR A 45 -5.87 -26.04 11.71
CA THR A 45 -6.38 -25.21 10.61
C THR A 45 -6.08 -25.80 9.23
N ASP A 46 -6.04 -27.13 9.13
CA ASP A 46 -5.83 -27.84 7.88
C ASP A 46 -6.76 -27.30 6.79
N GLY A 47 -6.17 -26.86 5.69
CA GLY A 47 -6.89 -26.42 4.52
C GLY A 47 -7.29 -24.95 4.46
N LEU A 48 -6.78 -24.07 5.35
CA LEU A 48 -7.00 -22.64 5.23
C LEU A 48 -5.97 -22.01 4.27
N ASN A 49 -6.40 -21.67 3.07
CA ASN A 49 -5.56 -21.12 2.02
C ASN A 49 -6.15 -19.82 1.46
N LEU A 50 -5.32 -18.80 1.30
CA LEU A 50 -5.66 -17.55 0.60
C LEU A 50 -4.89 -17.47 -0.71
N LYS A 51 -5.61 -17.20 -1.80
CA LYS A 51 -5.02 -16.78 -3.08
C LYS A 51 -5.67 -15.47 -3.51
N SER A 52 -4.91 -14.39 -3.52
CA SER A 52 -5.44 -13.07 -3.81
C SER A 52 -4.49 -12.21 -4.62
N LYS A 53 -5.08 -11.27 -5.35
CA LYS A 53 -4.40 -10.10 -5.90
C LYS A 53 -4.63 -8.94 -4.96
N VAL A 54 -3.57 -8.20 -4.69
CA VAL A 54 -3.59 -7.04 -3.80
C VAL A 54 -3.09 -5.83 -4.58
N SER A 55 -3.80 -4.72 -4.46
CA SER A 55 -3.31 -3.42 -4.93
C SER A 55 -3.31 -2.44 -3.77
N ILE A 56 -2.16 -1.81 -3.51
CA ILE A 56 -2.00 -0.81 -2.47
C ILE A 56 -1.82 0.54 -3.15
N GLN A 57 -2.61 1.51 -2.73
CA GLN A 57 -2.55 2.90 -3.18
C GLN A 57 -2.15 3.76 -1.99
N LEU A 58 -1.13 4.58 -2.17
CA LEU A 58 -0.67 5.55 -1.17
C LEU A 58 -0.94 6.96 -1.69
N ALA A 59 -1.76 7.72 -0.98
CA ALA A 59 -2.03 9.12 -1.26
C ALA A 59 -1.07 10.01 -0.46
N GLU A 60 -0.80 11.23 -0.93
CA GLU A 60 0.16 12.15 -0.31
C GLU A 60 -0.26 12.67 1.06
N ASP A 61 -1.55 12.67 1.35
CA ASP A 61 -2.13 13.08 2.62
C ASP A 61 -1.99 12.03 3.73
N ASN A 62 -1.09 11.04 3.55
CA ASN A 62 -0.83 9.94 4.46
C ASN A 62 -1.99 8.96 4.63
N HIS A 63 -2.96 8.96 3.72
CA HIS A 63 -4.01 7.96 3.64
C HIS A 63 -3.68 6.91 2.59
N GLY A 64 -4.07 5.69 2.85
CA GLY A 64 -3.87 4.58 1.93
C GLY A 64 -5.10 3.71 1.80
N ARG A 65 -5.12 2.94 0.72
CA ARG A 65 -6.14 1.94 0.43
C ARG A 65 -5.49 0.67 -0.09
N MET A 66 -5.89 -0.46 0.46
CA MET A 66 -5.49 -1.79 0.01
C MET A 66 -6.73 -2.54 -0.48
N ASN A 67 -6.78 -2.83 -1.78
CA ASN A 67 -7.83 -3.68 -2.34
C ASN A 67 -7.32 -5.12 -2.38
N ILE A 68 -8.14 -6.04 -1.93
CA ILE A 68 -7.83 -7.48 -1.86
C ILE A 68 -8.94 -8.20 -2.62
N TYR A 69 -8.56 -8.89 -3.69
CA TYR A 69 -9.49 -9.65 -4.51
C TYR A 69 -8.97 -11.06 -4.73
N GLY A 70 -9.79 -12.07 -4.47
CA GLY A 70 -9.37 -13.45 -4.62
C GLY A 70 -10.33 -14.46 -4.01
N TYR A 71 -9.76 -15.54 -3.49
CA TYR A 71 -10.50 -16.63 -2.88
C TYR A 71 -9.80 -17.11 -1.61
N ILE A 72 -10.62 -17.45 -0.61
CA ILE A 72 -10.18 -18.15 0.59
C ILE A 72 -10.80 -19.55 0.55
N LYS A 73 -9.94 -20.58 0.60
CA LYS A 73 -10.36 -21.95 0.80
C LYS A 73 -10.22 -22.27 2.29
N ASN A 74 -11.30 -22.74 2.90
CA ASN A 74 -11.35 -23.21 4.28
C ASN A 74 -11.96 -24.61 4.29
N HIS A 75 -11.11 -25.63 4.38
CA HIS A 75 -11.48 -27.04 4.17
C HIS A 75 -12.12 -27.24 2.79
N GLU A 76 -13.34 -27.72 2.74
CA GLU A 76 -14.14 -27.97 1.54
C GLU A 76 -14.80 -26.70 0.97
N LEU A 77 -14.88 -25.63 1.77
CA LEU A 77 -15.59 -24.40 1.38
C LEU A 77 -14.63 -23.42 0.73
N THR A 78 -15.12 -22.79 -0.34
CA THR A 78 -14.40 -21.71 -1.03
C THR A 78 -15.22 -20.44 -0.97
N TYR A 79 -14.61 -19.39 -0.43
CA TYR A 79 -15.20 -18.06 -0.31
C TYR A 79 -14.55 -17.11 -1.32
N ARG A 80 -15.37 -16.25 -1.89
CA ARG A 80 -14.90 -15.14 -2.72
C ARG A 80 -14.57 -13.96 -1.81
N LEU A 81 -13.37 -13.43 -1.96
CA LEU A 81 -12.87 -12.28 -1.25
C LEU A 81 -12.83 -11.06 -2.17
N ASP A 82 -13.46 -9.95 -1.75
CA ASP A 82 -13.46 -8.69 -2.49
C ASP A 82 -13.66 -7.53 -1.52
N ARG A 83 -12.55 -7.05 -0.93
CA ARG A 83 -12.54 -6.07 0.16
C ARG A 83 -11.56 -4.94 -0.11
N ALA A 84 -11.90 -3.76 0.40
CA ALA A 84 -10.98 -2.64 0.48
C ALA A 84 -10.73 -2.28 1.94
N VAL A 85 -9.46 -2.24 2.31
CA VAL A 85 -8.99 -1.82 3.64
C VAL A 85 -8.42 -0.42 3.50
N TYR A 86 -8.91 0.51 4.30
CA TYR A 86 -8.41 1.88 4.38
C TYR A 86 -7.49 2.01 5.58
N PHE A 87 -6.45 2.82 5.44
CA PHE A 87 -5.47 3.01 6.49
C PHE A 87 -4.80 4.36 6.42
N ASP A 88 -4.32 4.81 7.57
CA ASP A 88 -3.38 5.91 7.67
C ASP A 88 -1.97 5.36 7.76
N TYR A 89 -1.01 6.07 7.18
CA TYR A 89 0.39 5.69 7.28
C TYR A 89 1.28 6.87 7.64
N GLN A 90 2.31 6.60 8.40
CA GLN A 90 3.30 7.59 8.77
C GLN A 90 4.70 7.03 8.59
N LYS A 91 5.55 7.79 7.91
CA LYS A 91 6.97 7.46 7.80
C LYS A 91 7.66 7.70 9.14
N ILE A 92 8.38 6.70 9.63
CA ILE A 92 9.11 6.78 10.90
C ILE A 92 10.51 7.32 10.68
N ASP A 93 11.21 6.86 9.63
CA ASP A 93 12.60 7.21 9.36
C ASP A 93 12.93 7.22 7.86
N PHE A 94 14.19 7.50 7.55
CA PHE A 94 14.70 7.50 6.17
C PHE A 94 15.07 6.09 5.66
N LYS A 95 14.96 5.05 6.50
CA LYS A 95 15.29 3.66 6.15
C LYS A 95 14.12 2.90 5.56
N GLY A 96 12.99 3.57 5.33
CA GLY A 96 11.80 2.96 4.76
C GLY A 96 10.87 2.31 5.78
N ASN A 97 10.98 2.69 7.06
CA ASN A 97 10.06 2.21 8.08
C ASN A 97 8.82 3.10 8.17
N TYR A 98 7.67 2.46 8.21
CA TYR A 98 6.36 3.09 8.30
C TYR A 98 5.55 2.47 9.43
N VAL A 99 4.71 3.29 10.04
CA VAL A 99 3.61 2.84 10.89
C VAL A 99 2.32 2.93 10.09
N ILE A 100 1.49 1.89 10.15
CA ILE A 100 0.20 1.80 9.49
C ILE A 100 -0.88 1.59 10.54
N ASN A 101 -1.97 2.37 10.46
CA ASN A 101 -3.16 2.22 11.29
C ASN A 101 -4.34 1.95 10.36
N PHE A 102 -5.01 0.81 10.52
CA PHE A 102 -6.23 0.54 9.76
C PHE A 102 -7.39 1.38 10.30
N THR A 103 -8.13 2.02 9.40
CA THR A 103 -9.20 2.96 9.75
C THR A 103 -10.59 2.40 9.44
N SER A 104 -10.75 1.72 8.31
CA SER A 104 -12.04 1.16 7.92
C SER A 104 -11.90 0.00 6.92
N LEU A 105 -12.97 -0.77 6.80
CA LEU A 105 -13.11 -1.88 5.87
C LEU A 105 -14.36 -1.69 5.03
N SER A 106 -14.25 -1.83 3.72
CA SER A 106 -15.36 -1.89 2.78
C SER A 106 -15.47 -3.29 2.19
N ILE A 107 -16.66 -3.86 2.22
CA ILE A 107 -16.96 -5.20 1.71
C ILE A 107 -17.90 -5.02 0.52
N THR A 108 -17.56 -5.60 -0.64
CA THR A 108 -18.42 -5.52 -1.82
C THR A 108 -19.55 -6.55 -1.74
N SER A 109 -20.58 -6.36 -2.54
CA SER A 109 -21.72 -7.31 -2.63
C SER A 109 -21.30 -8.66 -3.21
N SER A 110 -20.14 -8.75 -3.84
CA SER A 110 -19.60 -9.99 -4.41
C SER A 110 -18.79 -10.80 -3.40
N ASP A 111 -18.42 -10.22 -2.27
CA ASP A 111 -17.72 -10.91 -1.18
C ASP A 111 -18.70 -11.78 -0.38
N ASN A 112 -18.33 -13.03 -0.16
CA ASN A 112 -19.08 -13.93 0.72
C ASN A 112 -18.18 -14.54 1.80
N THR A 113 -17.00 -13.95 2.02
CA THR A 113 -16.05 -14.42 3.02
C THR A 113 -16.53 -14.02 4.43
N PRO A 114 -16.75 -14.97 5.35
CA PRO A 114 -17.05 -14.65 6.74
C PRO A 114 -15.94 -13.81 7.38
N GLN A 115 -16.32 -12.86 8.23
CA GLN A 115 -15.33 -11.99 8.91
C GLN A 115 -14.32 -12.77 9.74
N GLU A 116 -14.75 -13.82 10.41
CA GLU A 116 -13.90 -14.70 11.22
C GLU A 116 -12.82 -15.40 10.38
N VAL A 117 -13.18 -15.84 9.16
CA VAL A 117 -12.24 -16.46 8.23
C VAL A 117 -11.23 -15.43 7.71
N PHE A 118 -11.68 -14.24 7.37
CA PHE A 118 -10.82 -13.15 6.90
C PHE A 118 -9.83 -12.70 7.99
N SER A 119 -10.26 -12.62 9.25
CA SER A 119 -9.43 -12.19 10.37
C SER A 119 -8.24 -13.13 10.67
N ASN A 120 -8.26 -14.35 10.14
CA ASN A 120 -7.10 -15.25 10.23
C ASN A 120 -5.91 -14.78 9.37
N PHE A 121 -6.15 -13.95 8.34
CA PHE A 121 -5.11 -13.45 7.44
C PHE A 121 -4.74 -12.01 7.77
N ILE A 122 -5.73 -11.19 8.13
CA ILE A 122 -5.53 -9.76 8.42
C ILE A 122 -6.26 -9.45 9.72
N GLN A 123 -5.51 -9.20 10.76
CA GLN A 123 -6.05 -8.76 12.05
C GLN A 123 -6.38 -7.27 11.94
N LEU A 124 -7.62 -6.99 11.58
CA LEU A 124 -8.18 -5.63 11.55
C LEU A 124 -8.83 -5.30 12.89
N GLU A 125 -8.12 -5.45 13.99
CA GLU A 125 -8.61 -4.90 15.26
C GLU A 125 -8.52 -3.38 15.18
N GLN A 126 -9.67 -2.77 14.93
CA GLN A 126 -9.83 -1.33 14.83
C GLN A 126 -9.27 -0.66 16.09
N ASP A 127 -8.53 0.40 15.91
CA ASP A 127 -8.06 1.38 16.89
C ASP A 127 -6.94 0.94 17.86
N LYS A 128 -6.43 -0.28 17.82
CA LYS A 128 -5.48 -0.74 18.85
C LYS A 128 -4.14 -1.27 18.34
N ILE A 129 -4.05 -1.69 17.09
CA ILE A 129 -2.83 -2.31 16.58
C ILE A 129 -2.14 -1.38 15.59
N LYS A 130 -0.94 -0.99 15.92
CA LYS A 130 -0.02 -0.31 14.99
C LYS A 130 0.80 -1.37 14.27
N TYR A 131 0.72 -1.37 12.95
CA TYR A 131 1.54 -2.25 12.11
C TYR A 131 2.79 -1.50 11.70
N TYR A 132 3.95 -2.11 11.95
CA TYR A 132 5.24 -1.59 11.51
C TYR A 132 5.64 -2.31 10.23
N VAL A 133 5.84 -1.56 9.17
CA VAL A 133 6.17 -2.10 7.86
C VAL A 133 7.46 -1.45 7.36
N ASN A 134 8.40 -2.28 6.93
CA ASN A 134 9.57 -1.81 6.21
C ASN A 134 9.37 -1.99 4.71
N ILE A 135 9.55 -0.92 3.96
CA ILE A 135 9.45 -0.89 2.50
C ILE A 135 10.85 -0.68 1.92
N THR A 136 11.38 -1.71 1.28
CA THR A 136 12.71 -1.68 0.67
C THR A 136 12.61 -1.80 -0.85
N LYS A 137 13.24 -0.87 -1.57
CA LYS A 137 13.37 -0.95 -3.03
C LYS A 137 14.41 -2.03 -3.39
N MET A 138 14.03 -2.95 -4.28
CA MET A 138 14.91 -4.00 -4.80
C MET A 138 15.45 -3.63 -6.19
N GLU A 139 14.56 -3.27 -7.10
CA GLU A 139 14.84 -2.86 -8.48
C GLU A 139 13.96 -1.65 -8.83
N ASP A 140 14.02 -1.16 -10.07
CA ASP A 140 13.39 0.10 -10.43
C ASP A 140 11.91 0.20 -10.08
N ASN A 141 11.14 -0.87 -10.25
CA ASN A 141 9.71 -0.90 -9.96
C ASN A 141 9.32 -1.97 -8.93
N ILE A 142 10.29 -2.67 -8.32
CA ILE A 142 10.04 -3.78 -7.40
C ILE A 142 10.42 -3.37 -5.99
N TYR A 143 9.48 -3.52 -5.08
CA TYR A 143 9.65 -3.26 -3.66
C TYR A 143 9.33 -4.52 -2.85
N ILE A 144 9.99 -4.69 -1.72
CA ILE A 144 9.64 -5.67 -0.71
C ILE A 144 9.00 -4.92 0.46
N LEU A 145 7.83 -5.40 0.87
CA LEU A 145 7.17 -4.98 2.09
C LEU A 145 7.34 -6.10 3.13
N LYS A 146 7.87 -5.73 4.30
CA LYS A 146 8.08 -6.64 5.44
C LYS A 146 7.38 -6.08 6.65
N ASP A 147 6.63 -6.91 7.35
CA ASP A 147 6.09 -6.60 8.67
C ASP A 147 7.00 -7.14 9.79
N GLU A 148 6.68 -6.82 11.04
CA GLU A 148 7.41 -7.32 12.22
C GLU A 148 7.25 -8.82 12.43
N ALA A 149 6.20 -9.45 11.89
CA ALA A 149 5.96 -10.88 11.94
C ALA A 149 6.72 -11.67 10.87
N TYR A 150 7.68 -11.03 10.19
CA TYR A 150 8.46 -11.59 9.08
C TYR A 150 7.67 -11.96 7.82
N SER A 151 6.38 -11.61 7.76
CA SER A 151 5.65 -11.71 6.51
C SER A 151 6.22 -10.72 5.51
N SER A 152 6.52 -11.20 4.33
CA SER A 152 7.02 -10.35 3.26
C SER A 152 6.32 -10.65 1.96
N PHE A 153 6.04 -9.62 1.19
CA PHE A 153 5.53 -9.76 -0.16
C PHE A 153 6.18 -8.73 -1.09
N THR A 154 6.30 -9.12 -2.34
CA THR A 154 6.83 -8.24 -3.38
C THR A 154 5.71 -7.40 -3.98
N CYS A 155 6.06 -6.18 -4.33
CA CYS A 155 5.18 -5.16 -4.83
C CYS A 155 5.76 -4.58 -6.11
N ASN A 156 5.00 -4.58 -7.18
CA ASN A 156 5.38 -3.96 -8.45
C ASN A 156 4.62 -2.63 -8.59
N ILE A 157 5.35 -1.53 -8.73
CA ILE A 157 4.80 -0.19 -8.98
C ILE A 157 4.69 0.00 -10.50
N GLN A 158 3.49 0.34 -10.95
CA GLN A 158 3.20 0.70 -12.34
C GLN A 158 3.13 2.21 -12.49
#